data_fceed86c843456594bfd86fe22a30080
#
_entry.id   fceed86c843456594bfd86fe22a30080
#
_cell.length_a   1.000
_cell.length_b   1.000
_cell.length_c   1.000
_cell.angle_alpha   90.00
_cell.angle_beta   90.00
_cell.angle_gamma   90.00
#
_symmetry.space_group_name_H-M   'P 1'
#
loop_
_entity.id
_entity.type
_entity.pdbx_description
1 polymer ?
#
loop_
_entity_poly.entity_id
_entity_poly.type
_entity_poly.pdbx_seq_one_letter_code
_entity_poly.pdbx_strand_id
1 'polypeptide(L)'
;MRRRLLTILLAALLGLGLTTGAPTAASAGDNAAIAVNTKDGTTVFKVAFAIRHVMGDVVDETNGAVAYASCTDCAAVAIAFEIVLVEGNPSTVTPTNVAIAFNENCESCVAIAEAYQFVLGTGGLVHFDSEGNRILAEIRRELHSLRKEDLTLEQLQSELDSIATRIGDVLANHLVPVGHGKKKQAQESETTSTAPETTSTAPTTTAETTTTEPTTTEVTTTNGP
;
A
#
# COMPACT_ATOMS: atom_id res chain seq x y z
N MET A 1 -7.18 -8.88 33.80
CA MET A 1 -6.40 -9.48 32.71
C MET A 1 -6.52 -8.72 31.40
N ARG A 2 -7.73 -8.28 30.95
CA ARG A 2 -7.99 -7.57 29.68
C ARG A 2 -7.07 -6.36 29.39
N ARG A 3 -6.78 -5.52 30.38
CA ARG A 3 -5.90 -4.34 30.20
C ARG A 3 -4.43 -4.69 29.92
N ARG A 4 -3.95 -5.84 30.36
CA ARG A 4 -2.54 -6.24 30.15
C ARG A 4 -2.27 -6.82 28.76
N LEU A 5 -3.25 -7.55 28.18
CA LEU A 5 -3.15 -8.08 26.81
C LEU A 5 -3.23 -6.97 25.77
N LEU A 6 -4.13 -5.98 25.97
CA LEU A 6 -4.22 -4.83 25.08
C LEU A 6 -2.90 -4.01 25.07
N THR A 7 -2.25 -3.92 26.21
CA THR A 7 -0.94 -3.23 26.33
C THR A 7 0.17 -4.02 25.62
N ILE A 8 0.09 -5.34 25.60
CA ILE A 8 1.09 -6.21 24.94
C ILE A 8 0.91 -6.15 23.41
N LEU A 9 -0.31 -6.17 22.91
CA LEU A 9 -0.59 -6.02 21.46
C LEU A 9 -0.19 -4.64 20.93
N LEU A 10 -0.46 -3.58 21.68
CA LEU A 10 -0.02 -2.24 21.31
C LEU A 10 1.52 -2.10 21.41
N ALA A 11 2.14 -2.78 22.39
CA ALA A 11 3.59 -2.79 22.56
C ALA A 11 4.31 -3.61 21.47
N ALA A 12 3.68 -4.65 20.92
CA ALA A 12 4.26 -5.42 19.82
C ALA A 12 4.32 -4.62 18.51
N LEU A 13 3.37 -3.71 18.28
CA LEU A 13 3.41 -2.77 17.15
C LEU A 13 4.39 -1.60 17.36
N LEU A 14 4.62 -1.20 18.61
CA LEU A 14 5.55 -0.13 18.99
C LEU A 14 6.96 -0.63 19.33
N GLY A 15 7.15 -1.94 19.48
CA GLY A 15 8.36 -2.55 20.01
C GLY A 15 9.46 -2.89 19.00
N LEU A 16 9.25 -2.67 17.70
CA LEU A 16 10.27 -2.91 16.66
C LEU A 16 11.27 -1.75 16.49
N GLY A 17 11.37 -0.85 17.43
CA GLY A 17 12.20 0.36 17.29
C GLY A 17 12.99 0.82 18.50
N LEU A 18 13.24 0.01 19.54
CA LEU A 18 14.06 0.41 20.68
C LEU A 18 15.50 -0.09 20.57
N THR A 19 16.22 0.40 19.55
CA THR A 19 17.67 0.53 19.61
C THR A 19 17.96 1.97 20.03
N THR A 20 18.69 2.15 21.15
CA THR A 20 19.24 3.42 21.60
C THR A 20 20.36 3.88 20.66
N GLY A 21 19.99 4.32 19.48
CA GLY A 21 20.81 5.03 18.50
C GLY A 21 20.24 6.43 18.31
N ALA A 22 21.08 7.42 18.06
CA ALA A 22 20.71 8.82 17.83
C ALA A 22 19.48 8.98 16.94
N PRO A 23 18.67 10.05 17.07
CA PRO A 23 17.48 10.24 16.26
C PRO A 23 17.88 10.33 14.79
N THR A 24 17.81 9.21 14.10
CA THR A 24 17.75 9.19 12.65
C THR A 24 16.43 9.82 12.28
N ALA A 25 16.47 10.68 11.27
CA ALA A 25 15.33 11.43 10.76
C ALA A 25 14.07 10.55 10.77
N ALA A 26 12.99 11.09 11.35
CA ALA A 26 11.69 10.45 11.37
C ALA A 26 11.37 10.00 9.96
N SER A 27 11.31 8.70 9.72
CA SER A 27 10.72 8.14 8.52
C SER A 27 9.29 8.71 8.43
N ALA A 28 8.88 9.11 7.27
CA ALA A 28 7.54 9.65 7.05
C ALA A 28 6.54 8.56 7.45
N GLY A 29 5.96 8.69 8.60
CA GLY A 29 5.24 7.78 9.45
C GLY A 29 4.52 6.61 8.78
N ASP A 30 4.55 5.47 9.45
CA ASP A 30 3.85 4.24 9.10
C ASP A 30 2.36 4.49 8.75
N ASN A 31 1.85 3.76 7.77
CA ASN A 31 0.42 3.73 7.47
C ASN A 31 -0.24 2.61 8.28
N ALA A 32 -1.21 2.93 9.13
CA ALA A 32 -1.85 1.92 9.97
C ALA A 32 -3.36 2.11 10.11
N ALA A 33 -4.12 1.02 9.95
CA ALA A 33 -5.52 0.90 10.32
C ALA A 33 -5.63 -0.01 11.55
N ILE A 34 -6.18 0.51 12.67
CA ILE A 34 -6.35 -0.26 13.90
C ILE A 34 -7.82 -0.22 14.32
N ALA A 35 -8.49 -1.38 14.26
CA ALA A 35 -9.87 -1.58 14.70
C ALA A 35 -9.89 -2.43 15.97
N VAL A 36 -10.35 -1.86 17.07
CA VAL A 36 -10.54 -2.56 18.35
C VAL A 36 -12.00 -2.46 18.73
N ASN A 37 -12.67 -3.60 18.83
CA ASN A 37 -14.06 -3.66 19.26
C ASN A 37 -14.22 -4.53 20.51
N THR A 38 -14.73 -3.93 21.57
CA THR A 38 -15.03 -4.60 22.85
C THR A 38 -16.47 -4.37 23.28
N LYS A 39 -17.34 -3.90 22.35
CA LYS A 39 -18.71 -3.53 22.63
C LYS A 39 -19.66 -4.46 21.87
N ASP A 40 -20.55 -5.11 22.60
CA ASP A 40 -21.54 -6.03 22.06
C ASP A 40 -22.47 -5.37 21.02
N GLY A 41 -22.84 -6.13 19.98
CA GLY A 41 -23.76 -5.71 18.93
C GLY A 41 -23.27 -4.55 18.06
N THR A 42 -21.96 -4.30 17.97
CA THR A 42 -21.43 -3.16 17.22
C THR A 42 -20.35 -3.58 16.20
N THR A 43 -20.17 -2.73 15.19
CA THR A 43 -19.07 -2.84 14.23
C THR A 43 -18.11 -1.66 14.35
N VAL A 44 -16.82 -1.94 14.47
CA VAL A 44 -15.74 -0.96 14.34
C VAL A 44 -15.04 -1.17 13.00
N PHE A 45 -15.12 -0.16 12.12
CA PHE A 45 -14.50 -0.18 10.80
C PHE A 45 -13.45 0.92 10.69
N LYS A 46 -12.21 0.58 10.36
CA LYS A 46 -11.09 1.51 10.21
C LYS A 46 -10.41 1.33 8.87
N VAL A 47 -10.16 2.46 8.20
CA VAL A 47 -9.42 2.53 6.94
C VAL A 47 -8.24 3.47 7.09
N ALA A 48 -7.09 3.07 6.57
CA ALA A 48 -5.94 3.92 6.34
C ALA A 48 -5.59 3.89 4.85
N PHE A 49 -5.26 5.04 4.26
CA PHE A 49 -4.80 5.16 2.89
C PHE A 49 -3.69 6.22 2.81
N ALA A 50 -2.49 5.80 2.43
CA ALA A 50 -1.34 6.69 2.30
C ALA A 50 -0.71 6.61 0.91
N ILE A 51 -0.12 7.75 0.48
CA ILE A 51 0.78 7.82 -0.66
C ILE A 51 2.05 8.48 -0.14
N ARG A 52 3.19 7.79 -0.33
CA ARG A 52 4.50 8.22 0.12
C ARG A 52 5.42 8.46 -1.07
N HIS A 53 6.14 9.55 -1.04
CA HIS A 53 7.27 9.83 -1.91
C HIS A 53 8.52 9.71 -1.06
N VAL A 54 9.34 8.70 -1.32
CA VAL A 54 10.50 8.37 -0.49
C VAL A 54 11.78 8.60 -1.29
N MET A 55 12.65 9.45 -0.75
CA MET A 55 13.99 9.70 -1.27
C MET A 55 15.00 9.37 -0.18
N GLY A 56 15.99 8.57 -0.48
CA GLY A 56 17.03 8.18 0.48
C GLY A 56 17.70 6.87 0.13
N ASP A 57 18.69 6.49 0.92
CA ASP A 57 19.42 5.24 0.73
C ASP A 57 18.68 4.01 1.27
N VAL A 58 17.74 4.21 2.18
CA VAL A 58 16.96 3.16 2.82
C VAL A 58 15.47 3.48 2.70
N VAL A 59 14.70 2.49 2.26
CA VAL A 59 13.23 2.51 2.20
C VAL A 59 12.72 1.39 3.10
N ASP A 60 12.08 1.74 4.21
CA ASP A 60 11.58 0.83 5.25
C ASP A 60 10.12 1.13 5.66
N GLU A 61 9.32 1.64 4.73
CA GLU A 61 7.93 2.01 4.97
C GLU A 61 7.09 0.80 5.44
N THR A 62 6.27 1.03 6.46
CA THR A 62 5.41 0.01 7.07
C THR A 62 3.95 0.30 6.80
N ASN A 63 3.24 -0.68 6.24
CA ASN A 63 1.78 -0.68 6.09
C ASN A 63 1.15 -1.74 6.98
N GLY A 64 0.22 -1.38 7.84
CA GLY A 64 -0.37 -2.28 8.82
C GLY A 64 -1.88 -2.20 8.94
N ALA A 65 -2.53 -3.37 9.07
CA ALA A 65 -3.93 -3.48 9.46
C ALA A 65 -4.03 -4.40 10.68
N VAL A 66 -4.70 -3.93 11.75
CA VAL A 66 -4.91 -4.72 12.96
C VAL A 66 -6.37 -4.66 13.37
N ALA A 67 -7.02 -5.81 13.43
CA ALA A 67 -8.39 -5.96 13.90
C ALA A 67 -8.43 -6.83 15.15
N TYR A 68 -9.08 -6.35 16.20
CA TYR A 68 -9.30 -7.06 17.45
C TYR A 68 -10.77 -6.99 17.86
N ALA A 69 -11.39 -8.15 18.08
CA ALA A 69 -12.75 -8.24 18.60
C ALA A 69 -12.79 -9.07 19.89
N SER A 70 -13.47 -8.55 20.93
CA SER A 70 -13.68 -9.22 22.21
C SER A 70 -15.04 -8.81 22.79
N CYS A 71 -16.11 -9.31 22.17
CA CYS A 71 -17.50 -8.93 22.43
C CYS A 71 -18.46 -10.00 21.89
N THR A 72 -19.75 -9.83 22.12
CA THR A 72 -20.80 -10.69 21.58
C THR A 72 -21.47 -10.03 20.39
N ASP A 73 -21.71 -10.78 19.29
CA ASP A 73 -22.37 -10.28 18.07
C ASP A 73 -21.72 -9.01 17.53
N CYS A 74 -20.42 -9.00 17.35
CA CYS A 74 -19.70 -7.79 16.98
C CYS A 74 -18.65 -8.00 15.88
N ALA A 75 -18.23 -6.92 15.23
CA ALA A 75 -17.20 -6.98 14.21
C ALA A 75 -16.12 -5.91 14.40
N ALA A 76 -14.87 -6.25 14.08
CA ALA A 76 -13.75 -5.33 13.94
C ALA A 76 -13.14 -5.50 12.54
N VAL A 77 -13.11 -4.45 11.74
CA VAL A 77 -12.57 -4.46 10.38
C VAL A 77 -11.50 -3.38 10.24
N ALA A 78 -10.30 -3.77 9.85
CA ALA A 78 -9.18 -2.87 9.60
C ALA A 78 -8.66 -3.06 8.18
N ILE A 79 -8.58 -1.99 7.40
CA ILE A 79 -8.11 -2.01 6.01
C ILE A 79 -7.05 -0.94 5.82
N ALA A 80 -5.85 -1.32 5.33
CA ALA A 80 -4.76 -0.40 5.07
C ALA A 80 -4.28 -0.51 3.63
N PHE A 81 -4.23 0.63 2.92
CA PHE A 81 -3.63 0.74 1.60
C PHE A 81 -2.49 1.74 1.64
N GLU A 82 -1.34 1.37 1.10
CA GLU A 82 -0.20 2.26 0.97
C GLU A 82 0.41 2.18 -0.43
N ILE A 83 0.74 3.34 -0.98
CA ILE A 83 1.51 3.48 -2.20
C ILE A 83 2.83 4.16 -1.83
N VAL A 84 3.95 3.49 -2.10
CA VAL A 84 5.30 4.00 -1.88
C VAL A 84 5.97 4.23 -3.23
N LEU A 85 6.20 5.49 -3.57
CA LEU A 85 6.95 5.90 -4.76
C LEU A 85 8.39 6.15 -4.35
N VAL A 86 9.28 5.25 -4.75
CA VAL A 86 10.71 5.30 -4.43
C VAL A 86 11.42 6.13 -5.49
N GLU A 87 11.75 7.37 -5.13
CA GLU A 87 12.36 8.36 -6.01
C GLU A 87 13.89 8.34 -5.84
N GLY A 88 14.60 7.75 -6.78
CA GLY A 88 16.07 7.60 -6.72
C GLY A 88 16.51 6.12 -6.79
N ASN A 89 17.72 5.87 -6.32
CA ASN A 89 18.32 4.54 -6.31
C ASN A 89 18.76 4.17 -4.88
N PRO A 90 17.84 3.76 -4.00
CA PRO A 90 18.18 3.34 -2.65
C PRO A 90 19.09 2.12 -2.68
N SER A 91 19.99 2.02 -1.71
CA SER A 91 20.83 0.83 -1.50
C SER A 91 20.06 -0.31 -0.83
N THR A 92 18.97 0.01 -0.12
CA THR A 92 18.17 -0.94 0.64
C THR A 92 16.68 -0.60 0.52
N VAL A 93 15.88 -1.62 0.19
CA VAL A 93 14.41 -1.52 0.13
C VAL A 93 13.84 -2.71 0.90
N THR A 94 13.30 -2.46 2.09
CA THR A 94 12.76 -3.47 3.01
C THR A 94 11.38 -3.06 3.54
N PRO A 95 10.39 -2.88 2.67
CA PRO A 95 9.05 -2.50 3.10
C PRO A 95 8.41 -3.63 3.91
N THR A 96 7.54 -3.27 4.84
CA THR A 96 6.80 -4.21 5.67
C THR A 96 5.30 -4.04 5.44
N ASN A 97 4.60 -5.14 5.12
CA ASN A 97 3.15 -5.16 4.98
C ASN A 97 2.55 -6.23 5.88
N VAL A 98 1.71 -5.84 6.85
CA VAL A 98 1.23 -6.73 7.91
C VAL A 98 -0.29 -6.59 8.10
N ALA A 99 -0.99 -7.74 8.11
CA ALA A 99 -2.39 -7.83 8.48
C ALA A 99 -2.55 -8.81 9.66
N ILE A 100 -3.19 -8.37 10.74
CA ILE A 100 -3.41 -9.18 11.94
C ILE A 100 -4.87 -9.08 12.36
N ALA A 101 -5.60 -10.20 12.33
CA ALA A 101 -6.95 -10.31 12.83
C ALA A 101 -6.98 -11.27 14.02
N PHE A 102 -7.61 -10.85 15.13
CA PHE A 102 -7.64 -11.63 16.36
C PHE A 102 -8.97 -11.51 17.10
N ASN A 103 -9.56 -12.64 17.44
CA ASN A 103 -10.77 -12.74 18.25
C ASN A 103 -10.42 -13.35 19.62
N GLU A 104 -10.91 -12.75 20.71
CA GLU A 104 -10.67 -13.24 22.08
C GLU A 104 -11.94 -13.12 22.93
N ASN A 105 -12.27 -14.20 23.67
CA ASN A 105 -13.41 -14.23 24.60
C ASN A 105 -14.68 -13.69 23.95
N CYS A 106 -15.07 -14.22 22.79
CA CYS A 106 -16.16 -13.69 22.02
C CYS A 106 -17.13 -14.77 21.56
N GLU A 107 -18.39 -14.38 21.40
CA GLU A 107 -19.44 -15.19 20.83
C GLU A 107 -19.96 -14.48 19.58
N SER A 108 -20.00 -15.18 18.43
CA SER A 108 -20.44 -14.62 17.15
C SER A 108 -19.71 -13.31 16.77
N CYS A 109 -18.41 -13.21 17.03
CA CYS A 109 -17.63 -12.04 16.63
C CYS A 109 -16.75 -12.32 15.41
N VAL A 110 -16.43 -11.23 14.66
CA VAL A 110 -15.62 -11.29 13.47
C VAL A 110 -14.52 -10.23 13.57
N ALA A 111 -13.26 -10.63 13.31
CA ALA A 111 -12.17 -9.71 13.09
C ALA A 111 -11.63 -9.91 11.68
N ILE A 112 -11.50 -8.82 10.89
CA ILE A 112 -10.98 -8.81 9.52
C ILE A 112 -9.87 -7.75 9.44
N ALA A 113 -8.70 -8.14 8.95
CA ALA A 113 -7.60 -7.23 8.70
C ALA A 113 -7.04 -7.48 7.30
N GLU A 114 -6.97 -6.42 6.48
CA GLU A 114 -6.45 -6.47 5.11
C GLU A 114 -5.44 -5.34 4.91
N ALA A 115 -4.27 -5.67 4.38
CA ALA A 115 -3.20 -4.71 4.13
C ALA A 115 -2.65 -4.88 2.71
N TYR A 116 -2.67 -3.78 1.94
CA TYR A 116 -2.18 -3.72 0.56
C TYR A 116 -1.08 -2.67 0.48
N GLN A 117 0.11 -3.04 0.04
CA GLN A 117 1.22 -2.13 -0.13
C GLN A 117 1.78 -2.23 -1.56
N PHE A 118 1.89 -1.09 -2.22
CA PHE A 118 2.46 -0.98 -3.57
C PHE A 118 3.77 -0.20 -3.47
N VAL A 119 4.88 -0.83 -3.80
CA VAL A 119 6.21 -0.20 -3.79
C VAL A 119 6.72 -0.12 -5.21
N LEU A 120 6.91 1.10 -5.72
CA LEU A 120 7.33 1.34 -7.09
C LEU A 120 8.58 2.21 -7.15
N GLY A 121 9.66 1.67 -7.73
CA GLY A 121 10.85 2.45 -8.08
C GLY A 121 10.58 3.32 -9.31
N THR A 122 10.64 4.64 -9.14
CA THR A 122 10.38 5.60 -10.22
C THR A 122 11.66 6.18 -10.83
N GLY A 123 12.82 5.94 -10.19
CA GLY A 123 14.12 6.44 -10.66
C GLY A 123 14.28 7.97 -10.63
N GLY A 124 13.26 8.70 -10.23
CA GLY A 124 13.24 10.17 -10.15
C GLY A 124 11.89 10.68 -9.66
N LEU A 125 11.81 12.01 -9.49
CA LEU A 125 10.58 12.67 -9.04
C LEU A 125 9.42 12.44 -10.02
N VAL A 126 8.29 12.00 -9.52
CA VAL A 126 7.05 11.79 -10.26
C VAL A 126 5.86 12.44 -9.57
N HIS A 127 4.79 12.64 -10.31
CA HIS A 127 3.48 13.01 -9.77
C HIS A 127 2.40 12.29 -10.55
N PHE A 128 1.23 12.13 -9.95
CA PHE A 128 0.05 11.64 -10.66
C PHE A 128 -0.51 12.77 -11.55
N ASP A 129 -0.91 12.43 -12.77
CA ASP A 129 -1.65 13.35 -13.62
C ASP A 129 -3.05 13.65 -13.03
N SER A 130 -3.82 14.50 -13.71
CA SER A 130 -5.15 14.92 -13.24
C SER A 130 -6.12 13.74 -13.13
N GLU A 131 -6.04 12.80 -14.05
CA GLU A 131 -6.91 11.62 -14.08
C GLU A 131 -6.53 10.62 -12.98
N GLY A 132 -5.24 10.34 -12.81
CA GLY A 132 -4.75 9.50 -11.70
C GLY A 132 -5.15 10.05 -10.32
N ASN A 133 -5.01 11.36 -10.13
CA ASN A 133 -5.45 12.01 -8.89
C ASN A 133 -6.97 11.89 -8.68
N ARG A 134 -7.78 11.98 -9.76
CA ARG A 134 -9.24 11.83 -9.70
C ARG A 134 -9.60 10.40 -9.28
N ILE A 135 -8.99 9.38 -9.90
CA ILE A 135 -9.23 7.97 -9.59
C ILE A 135 -8.83 7.66 -8.14
N LEU A 136 -7.67 8.12 -7.68
CA LEU A 136 -7.21 7.92 -6.29
C LEU A 136 -8.14 8.60 -5.28
N ALA A 137 -8.72 9.76 -5.63
CA ALA A 137 -9.72 10.42 -4.78
C ALA A 137 -11.05 9.64 -4.74
N GLU A 138 -11.44 9.00 -5.82
CA GLU A 138 -12.62 8.11 -5.86
C GLU A 138 -12.39 6.86 -5.02
N ILE A 139 -11.25 6.19 -5.17
CA ILE A 139 -10.86 5.04 -4.35
C ILE A 139 -10.92 5.36 -2.86
N ARG A 140 -10.40 6.51 -2.43
CA ARG A 140 -10.50 6.93 -1.02
C ARG A 140 -11.94 7.06 -0.53
N ARG A 141 -12.82 7.63 -1.35
CA ARG A 141 -14.25 7.76 -1.01
C ARG A 141 -14.93 6.40 -0.92
N GLU A 142 -14.64 5.52 -1.87
CA GLU A 142 -15.15 4.17 -1.92
C GLU A 142 -14.74 3.35 -0.69
N LEU A 143 -13.46 3.33 -0.34
CA LEU A 143 -12.95 2.69 0.87
C LEU A 143 -13.66 3.19 2.14
N HIS A 144 -13.96 4.49 2.22
CA HIS A 144 -14.72 5.04 3.34
C HIS A 144 -16.22 4.70 3.30
N SER A 145 -16.79 4.38 2.14
CA SER A 145 -18.19 3.97 2.02
C SER A 145 -18.44 2.53 2.45
N LEU A 146 -17.46 1.63 2.29
CA LEU A 146 -17.56 0.22 2.66
C LEU A 146 -18.02 -0.01 4.11
N ARG A 147 -17.69 0.90 5.02
CA ARG A 147 -18.15 0.85 6.42
C ARG A 147 -19.68 0.92 6.61
N LYS A 148 -20.42 1.35 5.59
CA LYS A 148 -21.89 1.54 5.63
C LYS A 148 -22.64 0.44 4.92
N GLU A 149 -21.90 -0.49 4.31
CA GLU A 149 -22.45 -1.55 3.50
C GLU A 149 -22.46 -2.85 4.31
N ASP A 150 -23.57 -3.59 4.24
CA ASP A 150 -23.67 -4.92 4.85
C ASP A 150 -23.07 -5.96 3.87
N LEU A 151 -21.75 -5.95 3.73
CA LEU A 151 -21.03 -6.84 2.84
C LEU A 151 -20.71 -8.18 3.54
N THR A 152 -20.83 -9.26 2.79
CA THR A 152 -20.21 -10.53 3.22
C THR A 152 -18.68 -10.42 3.11
N LEU A 153 -17.95 -11.35 3.73
CA LEU A 153 -16.49 -11.39 3.66
C LEU A 153 -16.02 -11.47 2.19
N GLU A 154 -16.65 -12.33 1.39
CA GLU A 154 -16.31 -12.53 -0.02
C GLU A 154 -16.59 -11.27 -0.85
N GLN A 155 -17.69 -10.56 -0.56
CA GLN A 155 -18.00 -9.28 -1.21
C GLN A 155 -16.97 -8.23 -0.84
N LEU A 156 -16.65 -8.09 0.45
CA LEU A 156 -15.62 -7.17 0.91
C LEU A 156 -14.28 -7.44 0.23
N GLN A 157 -13.86 -8.70 0.17
CA GLN A 157 -12.60 -9.08 -0.46
C GLN A 157 -12.60 -8.76 -1.96
N SER A 158 -13.70 -9.07 -2.67
CA SER A 158 -13.85 -8.74 -4.10
C SER A 158 -13.76 -7.22 -4.36
N GLU A 159 -14.36 -6.40 -3.50
CA GLU A 159 -14.26 -4.93 -3.61
C GLU A 159 -12.82 -4.44 -3.37
N LEU A 160 -12.14 -4.99 -2.35
CA LEU A 160 -10.76 -4.63 -2.04
C LEU A 160 -9.79 -5.04 -3.17
N ASP A 161 -9.97 -6.21 -3.78
CA ASP A 161 -9.18 -6.67 -4.92
C ASP A 161 -9.42 -5.81 -6.17
N SER A 162 -10.67 -5.37 -6.39
CA SER A 162 -11.01 -4.43 -7.45
C SER A 162 -10.30 -3.09 -7.23
N ILE A 163 -10.30 -2.58 -6.01
CA ILE A 163 -9.59 -1.35 -5.63
C ILE A 163 -8.08 -1.52 -5.83
N ALA A 164 -7.50 -2.65 -5.40
CA ALA A 164 -6.08 -2.94 -5.59
C ALA A 164 -5.68 -2.97 -7.06
N THR A 165 -6.50 -3.59 -7.92
CA THR A 165 -6.31 -3.60 -9.37
C THR A 165 -6.31 -2.19 -9.95
N ARG A 166 -7.28 -1.36 -9.59
CA ARG A 166 -7.37 0.04 -10.05
C ARG A 166 -6.20 0.89 -9.59
N ILE A 167 -5.66 0.65 -8.38
CA ILE A 167 -4.42 1.30 -7.93
C ILE A 167 -3.25 0.88 -8.83
N GLY A 168 -3.13 -0.41 -9.15
CA GLY A 168 -2.13 -0.91 -10.08
C GLY A 168 -2.20 -0.24 -11.44
N ASP A 169 -3.41 -0.08 -11.99
CA ASP A 169 -3.65 0.63 -13.26
C ASP A 169 -3.24 2.10 -13.19
N VAL A 170 -3.52 2.78 -12.09
CA VAL A 170 -3.10 4.17 -11.87
C VAL A 170 -1.58 4.28 -11.83
N LEU A 171 -0.91 3.37 -11.14
CA LEU A 171 0.55 3.34 -11.06
C LEU A 171 1.20 3.06 -12.43
N ALA A 172 0.58 2.23 -13.25
CA ALA A 172 1.09 1.89 -14.58
C ALA A 172 0.89 3.00 -15.62
N ASN A 173 -0.21 3.78 -15.53
CA ASN A 173 -0.65 4.63 -16.63
C ASN A 173 -0.71 6.13 -16.30
N HIS A 174 -0.68 6.53 -15.03
CA HIS A 174 -0.94 7.90 -14.58
C HIS A 174 0.19 8.55 -13.77
N LEU A 175 1.41 7.98 -13.83
CA LEU A 175 2.61 8.58 -13.26
C LEU A 175 3.35 9.38 -14.32
N VAL A 176 3.61 10.65 -14.04
CA VAL A 176 4.29 11.58 -14.92
C VAL A 176 5.59 12.06 -14.27
N PRO A 177 6.75 11.94 -14.94
CA PRO A 177 7.99 12.49 -14.44
C PRO A 177 7.91 14.00 -14.25
N VAL A 178 8.44 14.50 -13.12
CA VAL A 178 8.61 15.94 -12.91
C VAL A 178 9.76 16.41 -13.78
N GLY A 179 9.44 16.97 -14.96
CA GLY A 179 10.44 17.48 -15.90
C GLY A 179 11.16 18.69 -15.36
N HIS A 180 12.48 18.67 -15.35
CA HIS A 180 13.27 19.90 -15.37
C HIS A 180 12.89 20.62 -16.68
N GLY A 181 12.27 21.79 -16.60
CA GLY A 181 11.73 22.53 -17.73
C GLY A 181 12.72 22.55 -18.91
N LYS A 182 12.36 21.88 -19.99
CA LYS A 182 13.07 22.02 -21.26
C LYS A 182 12.96 23.49 -21.66
N LYS A 183 14.06 24.23 -21.58
CA LYS A 183 14.23 25.44 -22.36
C LYS A 183 13.88 25.05 -23.80
N LYS A 184 12.86 25.68 -24.39
CA LYS A 184 12.57 25.61 -25.80
C LYS A 184 13.84 26.07 -26.53
N GLN A 185 14.65 25.14 -27.01
CA GLN A 185 15.58 25.44 -28.10
C GLN A 185 14.69 25.49 -29.36
N ALA A 186 14.54 26.70 -29.86
CA ALA A 186 14.05 26.92 -31.21
C ALA A 186 14.99 26.16 -32.18
N GLN A 187 14.51 25.09 -32.74
CA GLN A 187 15.22 24.36 -33.79
C GLN A 187 14.89 25.04 -35.11
N GLU A 188 15.84 25.77 -35.55
CA GLU A 188 15.93 26.33 -36.91
C GLU A 188 16.01 25.15 -37.89
N SER A 189 15.11 25.13 -38.84
CA SER A 189 15.05 24.13 -39.90
C SER A 189 16.18 24.34 -40.89
N GLU A 190 17.12 23.47 -41.02
CA GLU A 190 17.91 23.31 -42.23
C GLU A 190 17.69 21.94 -42.85
N THR A 191 17.07 22.01 -44.04
CA THR A 191 16.85 20.90 -44.94
C THR A 191 18.17 20.62 -45.66
N THR A 192 18.72 19.40 -45.55
CA THR A 192 19.56 18.85 -46.59
C THR A 192 19.35 17.34 -46.71
N SER A 193 18.81 16.96 -47.84
CA SER A 193 18.62 15.64 -48.38
C SER A 193 19.95 14.97 -48.73
N THR A 194 20.19 13.77 -48.29
CA THR A 194 20.91 12.72 -49.09
C THR A 194 20.75 11.34 -48.42
N ALA A 195 20.10 10.41 -49.05
CA ALA A 195 20.22 8.95 -48.85
C ALA A 195 21.25 8.43 -49.88
N PRO A 196 21.73 7.18 -49.90
CA PRO A 196 21.32 5.98 -49.13
C PRO A 196 22.51 5.16 -48.58
N GLU A 197 22.33 4.17 -47.76
CA GLU A 197 22.60 2.74 -48.05
C GLU A 197 22.66 1.85 -46.81
N THR A 198 22.05 0.73 -46.92
CA THR A 198 21.90 -0.51 -46.19
C THR A 198 23.11 -1.01 -45.43
N THR A 199 22.96 -1.47 -44.17
CA THR A 199 23.42 -2.82 -43.77
C THR A 199 22.78 -3.24 -42.44
N SER A 200 22.11 -4.39 -42.50
CA SER A 200 21.56 -5.22 -41.45
C SER A 200 22.63 -5.71 -40.46
N THR A 201 22.34 -5.60 -39.14
CA THR A 201 22.72 -6.67 -38.19
C THR A 201 21.98 -6.42 -36.87
N ALA A 202 21.10 -7.32 -36.50
CA ALA A 202 20.50 -7.41 -35.17
C ALA A 202 21.49 -8.06 -34.19
N PRO A 203 21.45 -7.71 -32.92
CA PRO A 203 21.49 -8.74 -31.90
C PRO A 203 20.23 -8.70 -31.00
N THR A 204 19.66 -9.86 -30.88
CA THR A 204 18.69 -10.29 -29.89
C THR A 204 19.21 -10.03 -28.48
N THR A 205 18.53 -9.22 -27.71
CA THR A 205 18.74 -9.20 -26.26
C THR A 205 17.42 -9.54 -25.60
N THR A 206 17.42 -10.73 -25.01
CA THR A 206 16.36 -11.28 -24.17
C THR A 206 16.23 -10.41 -22.92
N ALA A 207 15.10 -9.73 -22.77
CA ALA A 207 14.73 -9.09 -21.51
C ALA A 207 14.03 -10.14 -20.64
N GLU A 208 14.67 -10.57 -19.57
CA GLU A 208 14.02 -11.33 -18.51
C GLU A 208 13.07 -10.41 -17.75
N THR A 209 11.79 -10.66 -17.93
CA THR A 209 10.73 -10.04 -17.11
C THR A 209 10.64 -10.80 -15.80
N THR A 210 11.20 -10.25 -14.74
CA THR A 210 10.96 -10.76 -13.38
C THR A 210 9.59 -10.31 -12.94
N THR A 211 8.60 -11.16 -13.12
CA THR A 211 7.26 -11.01 -12.54
C THR A 211 7.36 -11.35 -11.07
N THR A 212 7.28 -10.36 -10.20
CA THR A 212 7.13 -10.57 -8.76
C THR A 212 5.65 -10.83 -8.50
N GLU A 213 5.31 -12.07 -8.23
CA GLU A 213 3.98 -12.54 -7.83
C GLU A 213 3.60 -11.90 -6.47
N PRO A 214 2.36 -11.42 -6.30
CA PRO A 214 1.91 -10.92 -5.00
C PRO A 214 1.81 -12.09 -4.01
N THR A 215 2.53 -12.01 -2.90
CA THR A 215 2.44 -12.99 -1.82
C THR A 215 1.08 -12.86 -1.13
N THR A 216 0.19 -13.77 -1.44
CA THR A 216 -1.07 -13.96 -0.71
C THR A 216 -0.75 -14.66 0.60
N THR A 217 -0.88 -13.96 1.71
CA THR A 217 -0.72 -14.57 3.04
C THR A 217 -2.03 -15.26 3.40
N GLU A 218 -1.98 -16.58 3.56
CA GLU A 218 -3.12 -17.41 3.99
C GLU A 218 -3.66 -16.96 5.35
N VAL A 219 -4.97 -16.76 5.38
CA VAL A 219 -5.72 -16.52 6.63
C VAL A 219 -5.91 -17.86 7.33
N THR A 220 -5.19 -18.10 8.41
CA THR A 220 -5.43 -19.26 9.28
C THR A 220 -6.54 -18.89 10.28
N THR A 221 -7.73 -19.40 10.03
CA THR A 221 -8.85 -19.33 10.97
C THR A 221 -8.68 -20.47 11.99
N THR A 222 -8.22 -20.16 13.21
CA THR A 222 -8.21 -21.12 14.31
C THR A 222 -9.52 -20.98 15.09
N ASN A 223 -10.47 -21.88 14.84
CA ASN A 223 -11.60 -22.10 15.73
C ASN A 223 -11.12 -22.98 16.88
N GLY A 224 -10.94 -22.41 18.05
CA GLY A 224 -10.74 -23.15 19.29
C GLY A 224 -12.08 -23.41 19.99
N PRO A 225 -12.21 -24.50 20.75
CA PRO A 225 -13.44 -24.92 21.41
C PRO A 225 -13.88 -23.98 22.54
#